data_fe204f1aeb74552a91d24756feddf77f
#
_entry.id   fe204f1aeb74552a91d24756feddf77f
#
_cell.length_a   1.000
_cell.length_b   1.000
_cell.length_c   1.000
_cell.angle_alpha   90.00
_cell.angle_beta   90.00
_cell.angle_gamma   90.00
#
_symmetry.space_group_name_H-M   'P 1'
#
loop_
_entity.id
_entity.type
_entity.pdbx_description
1 polymer ?
#
loop_
_entity_poly.entity_id
_entity_poly.type
_entity_poly.pdbx_seq_one_letter_code
_entity_poly.pdbx_strand_id
1 'polypeptide(L)'
;MPRREDRRSSVQRASDPRVTAGIIGLAAIALLIGGAFAGLLVEGAHDLTGAWAAFDPYLLRVVRFTLWQAALSTLLSVMPALFVARALSRHPRFPGRAFILQLFAVPLALPAIVAALGILALYGRAGYFAGLFGAVGGQGWPGIYGLSGILIAHVFFNLPLSTRLFLETLQTIPADQWRLASQLGMGARPAFRLIEWPTLRAALPGVAGLVFMLCITSFTIVLTLGGGPGATTLEVGIYQALRFDFDPARAVALTLLQIALTFIVVLTLTRLGANIVGDTNLPVAPRRYLSVNRTETWLNAALIVLALLFVAGPMAATVIAGLGADLGRLAEEAAVRQATLTSAVLAFLSALLSVMLSLALTMARRALALNRRSGPRTLLEHATDTGAGFVLVVPPIVIGAGWFLLLRHAGDVFAIAPVMVVTVNAVMAMPFALRAVRPAYDAGSERHERLCAQLGIAGWARLRLVDWPSLRRPLATAFAFAMALSLGDLGVIALFGSDSVQTLPYLLLARMGSYRTADAAGLALLLGLVCLALVLAADRLGKGMARDV
;
A
#
# COMPACT_ATOMS: atom_id res chain seq x y z
N MET A 1 -46.90 -14.06 -22.46
CA MET A 1 -46.24 -15.04 -21.56
C MET A 1 -44.71 -14.79 -21.33
N PRO A 2 -44.17 -13.56 -21.30
CA PRO A 2 -42.75 -13.35 -21.10
C PRO A 2 -42.28 -13.26 -19.61
N ARG A 3 -43.21 -13.09 -18.65
CA ARG A 3 -42.85 -12.85 -17.22
C ARG A 3 -42.46 -14.10 -16.40
N ARG A 4 -42.70 -15.32 -16.84
CA ARG A 4 -42.30 -16.55 -16.10
C ARG A 4 -40.89 -17.04 -16.41
N GLU A 5 -40.39 -16.79 -17.61
CA GLU A 5 -38.99 -17.13 -17.99
C GLU A 5 -37.97 -16.21 -17.33
N ASP A 6 -38.31 -14.93 -17.15
CA ASP A 6 -37.44 -13.97 -16.47
C ASP A 6 -37.27 -14.26 -14.96
N ARG A 7 -38.30 -14.75 -14.27
CA ARG A 7 -38.21 -15.16 -12.86
C ARG A 7 -37.42 -16.45 -12.67
N ARG A 8 -37.52 -17.44 -13.58
CA ARG A 8 -36.68 -18.65 -13.51
C ARG A 8 -35.22 -18.35 -13.82
N SER A 9 -34.95 -17.45 -14.73
CA SER A 9 -33.56 -17.01 -15.02
C SER A 9 -32.94 -16.20 -13.87
N SER A 10 -33.71 -15.40 -13.14
CA SER A 10 -33.23 -14.64 -11.98
C SER A 10 -32.97 -15.53 -10.76
N VAL A 11 -33.78 -16.54 -10.51
CA VAL A 11 -33.61 -17.53 -9.42
C VAL A 11 -32.42 -18.47 -9.71
N GLN A 12 -32.23 -18.90 -10.97
CA GLN A 12 -31.05 -19.68 -11.36
C GLN A 12 -29.76 -18.85 -11.34
N ARG A 13 -29.81 -17.52 -11.56
CA ARG A 13 -28.67 -16.60 -11.42
C ARG A 13 -28.20 -16.47 -9.97
N ALA A 14 -29.11 -16.49 -9.00
CA ALA A 14 -28.80 -16.43 -7.56
C ALA A 14 -28.27 -17.77 -7.01
N SER A 15 -28.40 -18.89 -7.74
CA SER A 15 -27.97 -20.21 -7.30
C SER A 15 -26.56 -20.61 -7.76
N ASP A 16 -25.85 -19.78 -8.56
CA ASP A 16 -24.45 -20.06 -8.90
C ASP A 16 -23.59 -19.85 -7.64
N PRO A 17 -22.93 -20.90 -7.12
CA PRO A 17 -22.15 -20.80 -5.88
C PRO A 17 -21.02 -19.75 -5.97
N ARG A 18 -20.55 -19.42 -7.16
CA ARG A 18 -19.55 -18.37 -7.39
C ARG A 18 -20.14 -16.98 -7.11
N VAL A 19 -21.37 -16.74 -7.55
CA VAL A 19 -22.08 -15.47 -7.29
C VAL A 19 -22.41 -15.34 -5.81
N THR A 20 -22.87 -16.43 -5.18
CA THR A 20 -23.16 -16.46 -3.74
C THR A 20 -21.92 -16.15 -2.89
N ALA A 21 -20.77 -16.77 -3.22
CA ALA A 21 -19.50 -16.49 -2.54
C ALA A 21 -19.10 -14.99 -2.66
N GLY A 22 -19.29 -14.39 -3.84
CA GLY A 22 -19.04 -12.96 -4.04
C GLY A 22 -19.98 -12.05 -3.26
N ILE A 23 -21.26 -12.42 -3.15
CA ILE A 23 -22.23 -11.67 -2.34
C ILE A 23 -21.84 -11.73 -0.85
N ILE A 24 -21.44 -12.90 -0.35
CA ILE A 24 -20.95 -13.06 1.03
C ILE A 24 -19.72 -12.19 1.25
N GLY A 25 -18.77 -12.20 0.31
CA GLY A 25 -17.56 -11.35 0.38
C GLY A 25 -17.89 -9.85 0.40
N LEU A 26 -18.81 -9.40 -0.47
CA LEU A 26 -19.28 -8.00 -0.46
C LEU A 26 -20.01 -7.66 0.83
N ALA A 27 -20.84 -8.55 1.35
CA ALA A 27 -21.56 -8.35 2.60
C ALA A 27 -20.59 -8.24 3.79
N ALA A 28 -19.53 -9.06 3.83
CA ALA A 28 -18.49 -8.98 4.84
C ALA A 28 -17.75 -7.64 4.80
N ILE A 29 -17.38 -7.16 3.61
CA ILE A 29 -16.73 -5.85 3.43
C ILE A 29 -17.69 -4.72 3.83
N ALA A 30 -18.93 -4.78 3.39
CA ALA A 30 -19.96 -3.80 3.73
C ALA A 30 -20.24 -3.76 5.24
N LEU A 31 -20.25 -4.91 5.91
CA LEU A 31 -20.40 -5.01 7.35
C LEU A 31 -19.20 -4.39 8.07
N LEU A 32 -17.97 -4.66 7.61
CA LEU A 32 -16.76 -4.11 8.23
C LEU A 32 -16.73 -2.58 8.10
N ILE A 33 -16.97 -2.06 6.91
CA ILE A 33 -16.98 -0.61 6.68
C ILE A 33 -18.22 0.03 7.32
N GLY A 34 -19.40 -0.54 7.11
CA GLY A 34 -20.65 -0.04 7.66
C GLY A 34 -20.68 -0.05 9.19
N GLY A 35 -20.11 -1.09 9.82
CA GLY A 35 -19.96 -1.16 11.27
C GLY A 35 -19.06 -0.06 11.83
N ALA A 36 -17.96 0.25 11.13
CA ALA A 36 -17.11 1.37 11.52
C ALA A 36 -17.86 2.72 11.43
N PHE A 37 -18.61 2.95 10.35
CA PHE A 37 -19.44 4.15 10.21
C PHE A 37 -20.57 4.19 11.25
N ALA A 38 -21.19 3.05 11.55
CA ALA A 38 -22.21 2.98 12.59
C ALA A 38 -21.65 3.36 13.97
N GLY A 39 -20.43 2.89 14.30
CA GLY A 39 -19.75 3.26 15.54
C GLY A 39 -19.50 4.78 15.64
N LEU A 40 -19.06 5.40 14.55
CA LEU A 40 -18.86 6.84 14.49
C LEU A 40 -20.17 7.63 14.64
N LEU A 41 -21.26 7.15 14.00
CA LEU A 41 -22.57 7.79 14.06
C LEU A 41 -23.22 7.66 15.44
N VAL A 42 -23.14 6.47 16.06
CA VAL A 42 -23.66 6.22 17.40
C VAL A 42 -22.94 7.11 18.40
N GLU A 43 -21.63 7.17 18.36
CA GLU A 43 -20.84 8.01 19.26
C GLU A 43 -21.08 9.49 19.04
N GLY A 44 -21.06 9.95 17.76
CA GLY A 44 -21.35 11.33 17.40
C GLY A 44 -22.76 11.78 17.78
N ALA A 45 -23.74 10.87 17.77
CA ALA A 45 -25.11 11.17 18.20
C ALA A 45 -25.24 11.29 19.73
N HIS A 46 -24.37 10.61 20.50
CA HIS A 46 -24.37 10.72 21.97
C HIS A 46 -23.84 12.05 22.48
N ASP A 47 -22.84 12.64 21.79
CA ASP A 47 -22.26 13.92 22.19
C ASP A 47 -22.04 14.84 20.98
N LEU A 48 -23.16 15.35 20.45
CA LEU A 48 -23.14 16.32 19.35
C LEU A 48 -22.48 17.65 19.76
N THR A 49 -22.65 18.06 21.01
CA THR A 49 -22.06 19.32 21.52
C THR A 49 -20.56 19.21 21.66
N GLY A 50 -20.05 18.08 22.19
CA GLY A 50 -18.63 17.79 22.26
C GLY A 50 -18.00 17.65 20.88
N ALA A 51 -18.68 16.99 19.94
CA ALA A 51 -18.20 16.85 18.56
C ALA A 51 -18.09 18.22 17.85
N TRP A 52 -19.01 19.16 18.08
CA TRP A 52 -18.91 20.54 17.58
C TRP A 52 -17.82 21.34 18.32
N ALA A 53 -17.70 21.19 19.64
CA ALA A 53 -16.65 21.85 20.41
C ALA A 53 -15.23 21.36 20.02
N ALA A 54 -15.13 20.14 19.51
CA ALA A 54 -13.86 19.61 18.99
C ALA A 54 -13.35 20.33 17.74
N PHE A 55 -14.18 21.14 17.05
CA PHE A 55 -13.74 22.01 15.95
C PHE A 55 -13.03 23.27 16.48
N ASP A 56 -11.91 23.05 17.16
CA ASP A 56 -11.06 24.04 17.77
C ASP A 56 -9.89 24.48 16.83
N PRO A 57 -9.14 25.54 17.16
CA PRO A 57 -7.96 25.93 16.39
C PRO A 57 -6.87 24.86 16.30
N TYR A 58 -6.84 23.89 17.22
CA TYR A 58 -5.92 22.76 17.17
C TYR A 58 -6.25 21.83 16.01
N LEU A 59 -7.53 21.49 15.84
CA LEU A 59 -8.01 20.64 14.75
C LEU A 59 -7.70 21.26 13.38
N LEU A 60 -7.90 22.57 13.22
CA LEU A 60 -7.53 23.26 11.99
C LEU A 60 -6.01 23.19 11.71
N ARG A 61 -5.17 23.28 12.75
CA ARG A 61 -3.71 23.08 12.61
C ARG A 61 -3.36 21.68 12.15
N VAL A 62 -4.03 20.66 12.71
CA VAL A 62 -3.83 19.24 12.32
C VAL A 62 -4.21 19.03 10.85
N VAL A 63 -5.36 19.55 10.40
CA VAL A 63 -5.78 19.49 8.99
C VAL A 63 -4.76 20.17 8.08
N ARG A 64 -4.39 21.41 8.43
CA ARG A 64 -3.40 22.18 7.66
C ARG A 64 -2.06 21.46 7.59
N PHE A 65 -1.58 20.90 8.69
CA PHE A 65 -0.34 20.14 8.72
C PHE A 65 -0.44 18.88 7.87
N THR A 66 -1.56 18.14 7.94
CA THR A 66 -1.82 16.93 7.14
C THR A 66 -1.73 17.25 5.64
N LEU A 67 -2.39 18.32 5.20
CA LEU A 67 -2.36 18.73 3.78
C LEU A 67 -0.98 19.24 3.37
N TRP A 68 -0.35 20.05 4.20
CA TRP A 68 0.95 20.66 3.90
C TRP A 68 2.05 19.62 3.77
N GLN A 69 2.16 18.70 4.74
CA GLN A 69 3.15 17.64 4.70
C GLN A 69 2.92 16.70 3.50
N ALA A 70 1.65 16.36 3.18
CA ALA A 70 1.33 15.51 2.05
C ALA A 70 1.67 16.17 0.71
N ALA A 71 1.36 17.47 0.53
CA ALA A 71 1.70 18.22 -0.67
C ALA A 71 3.22 18.33 -0.86
N LEU A 72 3.94 18.66 0.21
CA LEU A 72 5.39 18.79 0.17
C LEU A 72 6.08 17.44 -0.06
N SER A 73 5.62 16.38 0.61
CA SER A 73 6.10 15.00 0.40
C SER A 73 5.88 14.54 -1.05
N THR A 74 4.71 14.85 -1.61
CA THR A 74 4.39 14.51 -3.00
C THR A 74 5.33 15.24 -3.96
N LEU A 75 5.53 16.53 -3.78
CA LEU A 75 6.41 17.32 -4.63
C LEU A 75 7.86 16.78 -4.58
N LEU A 76 8.37 16.57 -3.36
CA LEU A 76 9.75 16.09 -3.14
C LEU A 76 9.97 14.65 -3.60
N SER A 77 8.92 13.83 -3.69
CA SER A 77 9.01 12.46 -4.19
C SER A 77 8.86 12.39 -5.71
N VAL A 78 7.82 13.03 -6.25
CA VAL A 78 7.40 12.87 -7.65
C VAL A 78 8.32 13.62 -8.61
N MET A 79 8.76 14.84 -8.25
CA MET A 79 9.61 15.64 -9.13
C MET A 79 10.99 14.99 -9.36
N PRO A 80 11.75 14.59 -8.31
CA PRO A 80 13.00 13.86 -8.53
C PRO A 80 12.80 12.51 -9.24
N ALA A 81 11.73 11.79 -8.92
CA ALA A 81 11.40 10.49 -9.53
C ALA A 81 11.24 10.58 -11.04
N LEU A 82 10.66 11.66 -11.54
CA LEU A 82 10.53 11.92 -12.99
C LEU A 82 11.89 11.96 -13.68
N PHE A 83 12.86 12.66 -13.09
CA PHE A 83 14.21 12.76 -13.65
C PHE A 83 14.97 11.44 -13.52
N VAL A 84 14.84 10.72 -12.40
CA VAL A 84 15.46 9.40 -12.21
C VAL A 84 14.88 8.37 -13.19
N ALA A 85 13.55 8.34 -13.38
CA ALA A 85 12.89 7.48 -14.36
C ALA A 85 13.36 7.76 -15.79
N ARG A 86 13.49 9.04 -16.14
CA ARG A 86 14.04 9.47 -17.44
C ARG A 86 15.48 9.02 -17.61
N ALA A 87 16.32 9.18 -16.59
CA ALA A 87 17.72 8.73 -16.61
C ALA A 87 17.81 7.20 -16.83
N LEU A 88 17.06 6.41 -16.06
CA LEU A 88 16.98 4.95 -16.20
C LEU A 88 16.43 4.51 -17.56
N SER A 89 15.47 5.25 -18.10
CA SER A 89 14.87 5.01 -19.39
C SER A 89 15.83 5.27 -20.55
N ARG A 90 16.73 6.26 -20.44
CA ARG A 90 17.75 6.61 -21.45
C ARG A 90 18.94 5.66 -21.45
N HIS A 91 19.18 4.98 -20.34
CA HIS A 91 20.24 3.99 -20.20
C HIS A 91 19.65 2.59 -19.95
N PRO A 92 19.09 1.91 -21.00
CA PRO A 92 18.44 0.62 -20.82
C PRO A 92 19.41 -0.53 -20.52
N ARG A 93 20.70 -0.33 -20.84
CA ARG A 93 21.75 -1.35 -20.70
C ARG A 93 22.98 -0.77 -20.01
N PHE A 94 23.09 -0.98 -18.70
CA PHE A 94 24.32 -0.78 -17.93
C PHE A 94 24.43 -1.85 -16.84
N PRO A 95 25.64 -2.21 -16.40
CA PRO A 95 25.83 -3.20 -15.35
C PRO A 95 25.18 -2.70 -14.04
N GLY A 96 24.45 -3.56 -13.35
CA GLY A 96 23.75 -3.21 -12.10
C GLY A 96 22.35 -2.62 -12.26
N ARG A 97 21.85 -2.34 -13.47
CA ARG A 97 20.49 -1.80 -13.69
C ARG A 97 19.39 -2.66 -13.06
N ALA A 98 19.48 -3.98 -13.22
CA ALA A 98 18.51 -4.91 -12.64
C ALA A 98 18.51 -4.85 -11.11
N PHE A 99 19.68 -4.77 -10.51
CA PHE A 99 19.86 -4.60 -9.06
C PHE A 99 19.22 -3.30 -8.56
N ILE A 100 19.45 -2.16 -9.23
CA ILE A 100 18.83 -0.88 -8.85
C ILE A 100 17.32 -0.94 -8.91
N LEU A 101 16.74 -1.54 -9.96
CA LEU A 101 15.30 -1.70 -10.09
C LEU A 101 14.71 -2.64 -9.02
N GLN A 102 15.45 -3.69 -8.66
CA GLN A 102 15.06 -4.57 -7.55
C GLN A 102 15.15 -3.84 -6.21
N LEU A 103 16.24 -3.11 -5.96
CA LEU A 103 16.40 -2.32 -4.75
C LEU A 103 15.28 -1.26 -4.59
N PHE A 104 14.85 -0.63 -5.68
CA PHE A 104 13.72 0.30 -5.69
C PHE A 104 12.36 -0.36 -5.42
N ALA A 105 12.28 -1.69 -5.49
CA ALA A 105 11.10 -2.42 -5.07
C ALA A 105 11.07 -2.74 -3.57
N VAL A 106 12.24 -2.76 -2.92
CA VAL A 106 12.37 -3.16 -1.51
C VAL A 106 11.64 -2.23 -0.54
N PRO A 107 11.70 -0.89 -0.64
CA PRO A 107 10.95 -0.02 0.26
C PRO A 107 9.45 -0.33 0.32
N LEU A 108 8.84 -0.72 -0.79
CA LEU A 108 7.42 -1.09 -0.84
C LEU A 108 7.09 -2.36 -0.06
N ALA A 109 8.11 -3.17 0.20
CA ALA A 109 8.02 -4.44 0.92
C ALA A 109 8.36 -4.30 2.41
N LEU A 110 9.06 -3.21 2.78
CA LEU A 110 9.49 -2.99 4.15
C LEU A 110 8.34 -2.40 4.98
N PRO A 111 8.13 -2.90 6.21
CA PRO A 111 7.26 -2.25 7.18
C PRO A 111 7.70 -0.80 7.44
N ALA A 112 6.73 0.12 7.51
CA ALA A 112 7.02 1.55 7.68
C ALA A 112 7.84 1.84 8.96
N ILE A 113 7.60 1.09 10.02
CA ILE A 113 8.33 1.24 11.29
C ILE A 113 9.80 0.80 11.16
N VAL A 114 10.10 -0.22 10.36
CA VAL A 114 11.47 -0.67 10.07
C VAL A 114 12.24 0.40 9.31
N ALA A 115 11.62 0.98 8.30
CA ALA A 115 12.21 2.07 7.54
C ALA A 115 12.43 3.33 8.40
N ALA A 116 11.48 3.67 9.28
CA ALA A 116 11.61 4.78 10.22
C ALA A 116 12.83 4.62 11.14
N LEU A 117 13.07 3.41 11.64
CA LEU A 117 14.27 3.11 12.43
C LEU A 117 15.56 3.25 11.62
N GLY A 118 15.59 2.77 10.38
CA GLY A 118 16.75 2.95 9.50
C GLY A 118 17.06 4.42 9.21
N ILE A 119 16.02 5.22 9.02
CA ILE A 119 16.13 6.67 8.85
C ILE A 119 16.64 7.33 10.13
N LEU A 120 16.14 6.93 11.30
CA LEU A 120 16.63 7.42 12.59
C LEU A 120 18.07 6.99 12.88
N ALA A 121 18.43 5.75 12.53
CA ALA A 121 19.80 5.27 12.68
C ALA A 121 20.79 6.07 11.80
N LEU A 122 20.35 6.54 10.63
CA LEU A 122 21.19 7.29 9.72
C LEU A 122 21.22 8.80 10.04
N TYR A 123 20.04 9.42 10.22
CA TYR A 123 19.85 10.87 10.31
C TYR A 123 19.40 11.36 11.69
N GLY A 124 19.15 10.46 12.63
CA GLY A 124 18.71 10.82 13.99
C GLY A 124 19.75 11.62 14.78
N ARG A 125 19.36 12.08 15.96
CA ARG A 125 20.25 12.85 16.84
C ARG A 125 21.54 12.10 17.22
N ALA A 126 21.47 10.79 17.39
CA ALA A 126 22.59 9.87 17.60
C ALA A 126 22.87 8.99 16.35
N GLY A 127 22.44 9.43 15.18
CA GLY A 127 22.60 8.68 13.93
C GLY A 127 24.02 8.73 13.38
N TYR A 128 24.32 7.86 12.42
CA TYR A 128 25.66 7.76 11.82
C TYR A 128 26.16 9.08 11.20
N PHE A 129 25.25 9.93 10.70
CA PHE A 129 25.62 11.23 10.13
C PHE A 129 25.52 12.41 11.13
N ALA A 130 25.19 12.15 12.41
CA ALA A 130 25.03 13.22 13.39
C ALA A 130 26.29 14.07 13.57
N GLY A 131 27.47 13.43 13.60
CA GLY A 131 28.76 14.13 13.67
C GLY A 131 29.05 15.02 12.45
N LEU A 132 28.72 14.54 11.24
CA LEU A 132 28.89 15.30 10.01
C LEU A 132 27.97 16.54 9.97
N PHE A 133 26.70 16.36 10.30
CA PHE A 133 25.73 17.47 10.32
C PHE A 133 26.02 18.48 11.45
N GLY A 134 26.47 18.00 12.61
CA GLY A 134 26.91 18.86 13.70
C GLY A 134 28.13 19.71 13.33
N ALA A 135 29.11 19.14 12.62
CA ALA A 135 30.30 19.85 12.15
C ALA A 135 29.98 20.94 11.11
N VAL A 136 29.01 20.68 10.19
CA VAL A 136 28.60 21.63 9.16
C VAL A 136 27.68 22.73 9.73
N GLY A 137 26.83 22.40 10.71
CA GLY A 137 25.86 23.35 11.29
C GLY A 137 26.37 24.24 12.41
N GLY A 138 27.59 24.04 12.91
CA GLY A 138 28.19 24.84 13.98
C GLY A 138 27.51 24.74 15.35
N GLN A 139 26.40 24.01 15.45
CA GLN A 139 25.67 23.65 16.67
C GLN A 139 25.38 22.15 16.64
N GLY A 140 25.09 21.52 17.80
CA GLY A 140 24.77 20.10 17.86
C GLY A 140 23.57 19.76 16.94
N TRP A 141 23.64 18.61 16.28
CA TRP A 141 22.59 18.16 15.35
C TRP A 141 21.28 17.87 16.13
N PRO A 142 20.15 18.60 15.86
CA PRO A 142 18.91 18.43 16.62
C PRO A 142 18.18 17.12 16.26
N GLY A 143 18.62 16.41 15.20
CA GLY A 143 17.91 15.27 14.63
C GLY A 143 16.90 15.67 13.57
N ILE A 144 16.09 14.69 13.15
CA ILE A 144 15.12 14.85 12.06
C ILE A 144 13.67 14.74 12.51
N TYR A 145 13.38 14.83 13.83
CA TYR A 145 12.00 14.76 14.29
C TYR A 145 11.14 15.91 13.76
N GLY A 146 9.84 15.67 13.56
CA GLY A 146 8.91 16.62 13.00
C GLY A 146 8.76 16.49 11.49
N LEU A 147 8.50 17.61 10.82
CA LEU A 147 8.24 17.66 9.38
C LEU A 147 9.38 17.08 8.55
N SER A 148 10.64 17.36 8.91
CA SER A 148 11.82 16.87 8.16
C SER A 148 11.92 15.36 8.14
N GLY A 149 11.72 14.69 9.27
CA GLY A 149 11.73 13.22 9.35
C GLY A 149 10.60 12.59 8.55
N ILE A 150 9.40 13.15 8.65
CA ILE A 150 8.24 12.71 7.88
C ILE A 150 8.53 12.83 6.37
N LEU A 151 9.07 13.97 5.91
CA LEU A 151 9.40 14.20 4.51
C LEU A 151 10.45 13.21 3.99
N ILE A 152 11.55 13.01 4.74
CA ILE A 152 12.61 12.05 4.37
C ILE A 152 12.03 10.64 4.24
N ALA A 153 11.20 10.21 5.20
CA ALA A 153 10.58 8.89 5.15
C ALA A 153 9.58 8.76 3.99
N HIS A 154 8.76 9.77 3.74
CA HIS A 154 7.84 9.76 2.61
C HIS A 154 8.59 9.71 1.27
N VAL A 155 9.67 10.48 1.11
CA VAL A 155 10.51 10.44 -0.10
C VAL A 155 11.18 9.07 -0.24
N PHE A 156 11.65 8.47 0.85
CA PHE A 156 12.25 7.12 0.84
C PHE A 156 11.30 6.06 0.25
N PHE A 157 10.01 6.11 0.59
CA PHE A 157 9.00 5.19 0.05
C PHE A 157 8.53 5.57 -1.35
N ASN A 158 8.23 6.85 -1.55
CA ASN A 158 7.48 7.30 -2.72
C ASN A 158 8.35 7.65 -3.94
N LEU A 159 9.63 8.01 -3.76
CA LEU A 159 10.54 8.27 -4.88
C LEU A 159 10.78 6.99 -5.72
N PRO A 160 11.09 5.82 -5.13
CA PRO A 160 11.23 4.59 -5.89
C PRO A 160 9.93 4.16 -6.57
N LEU A 161 8.79 4.28 -5.88
CA LEU A 161 7.46 3.97 -6.42
C LEU A 161 7.17 4.82 -7.66
N SER A 162 7.29 6.15 -7.51
CA SER A 162 7.04 7.10 -8.61
C SER A 162 8.00 6.89 -9.78
N THR A 163 9.28 6.58 -9.47
CA THR A 163 10.29 6.28 -10.49
C THR A 163 9.88 5.07 -11.33
N ARG A 164 9.39 4.00 -10.70
CA ARG A 164 8.91 2.81 -11.42
C ARG A 164 7.70 3.12 -12.29
N LEU A 165 6.71 3.83 -11.77
CA LEU A 165 5.50 4.21 -12.51
C LEU A 165 5.83 5.08 -13.73
N PHE A 166 6.70 6.07 -13.59
CA PHE A 166 7.15 6.88 -14.73
C PHE A 166 8.00 6.09 -15.70
N LEU A 167 8.84 5.16 -15.22
CA LEU A 167 9.64 4.31 -16.09
C LEU A 167 8.74 3.39 -16.93
N GLU A 168 7.75 2.77 -16.33
CA GLU A 168 6.73 1.97 -17.02
C GLU A 168 6.00 2.83 -18.07
N THR A 169 5.56 4.03 -17.70
CA THR A 169 4.92 4.97 -18.63
C THR A 169 5.83 5.33 -19.81
N LEU A 170 7.12 5.59 -19.58
CA LEU A 170 8.08 5.87 -20.66
C LEU A 170 8.33 4.66 -21.57
N GLN A 171 8.10 3.45 -21.08
CA GLN A 171 8.23 2.23 -21.87
C GLN A 171 7.03 1.97 -22.80
N THR A 172 5.89 2.62 -22.58
CA THR A 172 4.72 2.53 -23.48
C THR A 172 4.90 3.32 -24.79
N ILE A 173 5.91 4.20 -24.87
CA ILE A 173 6.17 5.00 -26.08
C ILE A 173 6.57 4.07 -27.22
N PRO A 174 5.83 4.08 -28.38
CA PRO A 174 6.10 3.20 -29.51
C PRO A 174 7.51 3.37 -30.08
N ALA A 175 8.13 2.26 -30.50
CA ALA A 175 9.45 2.27 -31.10
C ALA A 175 9.54 3.14 -32.38
N ASP A 176 8.43 3.26 -33.12
CA ASP A 176 8.38 4.05 -34.35
C ASP A 176 8.52 5.55 -34.09
N GLN A 177 8.03 6.07 -32.97
CA GLN A 177 8.28 7.46 -32.58
C GLN A 177 9.77 7.72 -32.33
N TRP A 178 10.47 6.75 -31.74
CA TRP A 178 11.92 6.84 -31.51
C TRP A 178 12.72 6.72 -32.82
N ARG A 179 12.28 5.89 -33.76
CA ARG A 179 12.88 5.80 -35.10
C ARG A 179 12.73 7.10 -35.86
N LEU A 180 11.53 7.67 -35.89
CA LEU A 180 11.26 8.95 -36.55
C LEU A 180 12.08 10.07 -35.93
N ALA A 181 12.17 10.16 -34.61
CA ALA A 181 13.00 11.14 -33.91
C ALA A 181 14.49 11.03 -34.31
N SER A 182 14.99 9.80 -34.45
CA SER A 182 16.37 9.54 -34.88
C SER A 182 16.59 9.96 -36.35
N GLN A 183 15.64 9.67 -37.25
CA GLN A 183 15.72 10.08 -38.65
C GLN A 183 15.71 11.60 -38.83
N LEU A 184 14.94 12.30 -37.98
CA LEU A 184 14.89 13.76 -37.96
C LEU A 184 16.08 14.42 -37.22
N GLY A 185 17.05 13.65 -36.75
CA GLY A 185 18.22 14.16 -36.02
C GLY A 185 17.86 14.84 -34.70
N MET A 186 16.75 14.47 -34.06
CA MET A 186 16.30 15.10 -32.82
C MET A 186 17.33 14.92 -31.70
N GLY A 187 17.78 16.04 -31.12
CA GLY A 187 18.57 16.04 -29.89
C GLY A 187 17.74 15.75 -28.63
N ALA A 188 18.40 15.74 -27.48
CA ALA A 188 17.80 15.42 -26.18
C ALA A 188 16.63 16.33 -25.77
N ARG A 189 16.72 17.65 -26.01
CA ARG A 189 15.66 18.62 -25.66
C ARG A 189 14.40 18.49 -26.51
N PRO A 190 14.47 18.45 -27.87
CA PRO A 190 13.30 18.19 -28.70
C PRO A 190 12.63 16.83 -28.38
N ALA A 191 13.42 15.76 -28.21
CA ALA A 191 12.90 14.45 -27.85
C ALA A 191 12.17 14.47 -26.49
N PHE A 192 12.71 15.18 -25.49
CA PHE A 192 12.00 15.37 -24.22
C PHE A 192 10.68 16.11 -24.42
N ARG A 193 10.70 17.27 -25.09
CA ARG A 193 9.52 18.12 -25.21
C ARG A 193 8.39 17.50 -26.02
N LEU A 194 8.73 16.77 -27.10
CA LEU A 194 7.75 16.30 -28.08
C LEU A 194 7.33 14.83 -27.88
N ILE A 195 8.16 14.00 -27.25
CA ILE A 195 7.92 12.56 -27.08
C ILE A 195 7.76 12.19 -25.61
N GLU A 196 8.77 12.49 -24.76
CA GLU A 196 8.78 12.03 -23.38
C GLU A 196 7.78 12.82 -22.51
N TRP A 197 7.79 14.16 -22.60
CA TRP A 197 6.97 15.04 -21.77
C TRP A 197 5.46 14.88 -21.96
N PRO A 198 4.91 14.76 -23.18
CA PRO A 198 3.49 14.51 -23.37
C PRO A 198 3.01 13.24 -22.67
N THR A 199 3.82 12.17 -22.74
CA THR A 199 3.52 10.88 -22.09
C THR A 199 3.61 11.00 -20.56
N LEU A 200 4.68 11.62 -20.05
CA LEU A 200 4.87 11.85 -18.61
C LEU A 200 3.80 12.77 -18.02
N ARG A 201 3.46 13.85 -18.73
CA ARG A 201 2.43 14.81 -18.30
C ARG A 201 1.06 14.15 -18.16
N ALA A 202 0.73 13.20 -19.01
CA ALA A 202 -0.53 12.45 -18.90
C ALA A 202 -0.57 11.54 -17.67
N ALA A 203 0.57 10.95 -17.27
CA ALA A 203 0.67 10.10 -16.09
C ALA A 203 0.85 10.88 -14.77
N LEU A 204 1.37 12.12 -14.84
CA LEU A 204 1.75 12.92 -13.68
C LEU A 204 0.62 13.09 -12.64
N PRO A 205 -0.64 13.44 -13.02
CA PRO A 205 -1.72 13.57 -12.05
C PRO A 205 -2.02 12.26 -11.31
N GLY A 206 -1.98 11.12 -12.01
CA GLY A 206 -2.20 9.80 -11.41
C GLY A 206 -1.11 9.42 -10.40
N VAL A 207 0.16 9.60 -10.77
CA VAL A 207 1.30 9.33 -9.89
C VAL A 207 1.31 10.27 -8.69
N ALA A 208 1.15 11.58 -8.92
CA ALA A 208 1.12 12.57 -7.85
C ALA A 208 -0.06 12.34 -6.89
N GLY A 209 -1.23 12.01 -7.43
CA GLY A 209 -2.40 11.71 -6.64
C GLY A 209 -2.25 10.45 -5.78
N LEU A 210 -1.66 9.39 -6.33
CA LEU A 210 -1.37 8.19 -5.57
C LEU A 210 -0.41 8.50 -4.40
N VAL A 211 0.69 9.22 -4.67
CA VAL A 211 1.66 9.60 -3.63
C VAL A 211 1.02 10.50 -2.58
N PHE A 212 0.20 11.46 -3.00
CA PHE A 212 -0.51 12.35 -2.08
C PHE A 212 -1.45 11.57 -1.15
N MET A 213 -2.19 10.61 -1.69
CA MET A 213 -3.04 9.71 -0.89
C MET A 213 -2.23 8.91 0.12
N LEU A 214 -1.12 8.30 -0.30
CA LEU A 214 -0.23 7.55 0.59
C LEU A 214 0.35 8.43 1.71
N CYS A 215 0.61 9.72 1.45
CA CYS A 215 1.12 10.66 2.44
C CYS A 215 0.04 11.17 3.40
N ILE A 216 -1.21 11.33 2.95
CA ILE A 216 -2.34 11.71 3.83
C ILE A 216 -2.67 10.56 4.80
N THR A 217 -2.61 9.31 4.32
CA THR A 217 -2.94 8.11 5.09
C THR A 217 -1.70 7.47 5.75
N SER A 218 -0.71 8.29 6.09
CA SER A 218 0.55 7.82 6.66
C SER A 218 0.53 7.89 8.19
N PHE A 219 0.06 6.82 8.82
CA PHE A 219 0.00 6.71 10.27
C PHE A 219 1.37 6.43 10.91
N THR A 220 1.97 5.29 10.58
CA THR A 220 3.18 4.77 11.25
C THR A 220 4.38 5.72 11.17
N ILE A 221 4.61 6.33 10.00
CA ILE A 221 5.72 7.26 9.79
C ILE A 221 5.55 8.51 10.67
N VAL A 222 4.34 9.08 10.67
CA VAL A 222 4.08 10.29 11.46
C VAL A 222 4.09 9.99 12.95
N LEU A 223 3.57 8.84 13.38
CA LEU A 223 3.61 8.41 14.77
C LEU A 223 5.06 8.29 15.29
N THR A 224 5.95 7.72 14.45
CA THR A 224 7.34 7.44 14.86
C THR A 224 8.29 8.64 14.69
N LEU A 225 8.09 9.46 13.66
CA LEU A 225 9.00 10.55 13.28
C LEU A 225 8.43 11.95 13.53
N GLY A 226 7.12 12.09 13.79
CA GLY A 226 6.47 13.37 13.99
C GLY A 226 6.96 14.14 15.21
N GLY A 227 7.30 13.44 16.29
CA GLY A 227 8.00 14.04 17.44
C GLY A 227 7.17 14.98 18.32
N GLY A 228 5.84 15.00 18.20
CA GLY A 228 4.98 15.75 19.11
C GLY A 228 3.81 16.53 18.46
N PRO A 229 3.09 17.35 19.24
CA PRO A 229 1.82 17.97 18.84
C PRO A 229 1.94 18.98 17.68
N GLY A 230 3.16 19.48 17.40
CA GLY A 230 3.41 20.39 16.28
C GLY A 230 3.47 19.71 14.91
N ALA A 231 3.62 18.37 14.87
CA ALA A 231 3.74 17.57 13.66
C ALA A 231 2.78 16.37 13.67
N THR A 232 1.55 16.60 14.11
CA THR A 232 0.48 15.59 14.19
C THR A 232 -0.41 15.67 12.96
N THR A 233 -0.71 14.52 12.32
CA THR A 233 -1.69 14.39 11.25
C THR A 233 -3.04 13.92 11.79
N LEU A 234 -4.07 13.94 10.92
CA LEU A 234 -5.41 13.47 11.28
C LEU A 234 -5.38 12.03 11.82
N GLU A 235 -4.66 11.13 11.17
CA GLU A 235 -4.58 9.72 11.62
C GLU A 235 -3.91 9.55 12.98
N VAL A 236 -2.82 10.26 13.22
CA VAL A 236 -2.16 10.22 14.54
C VAL A 236 -3.03 10.93 15.58
N GLY A 237 -3.74 11.99 15.22
CA GLY A 237 -4.69 12.66 16.10
C GLY A 237 -5.85 11.75 16.51
N ILE A 238 -6.42 10.96 15.60
CA ILE A 238 -7.44 9.94 15.91
C ILE A 238 -6.90 8.94 16.94
N TYR A 239 -5.70 8.43 16.71
CA TYR A 239 -5.05 7.50 17.63
C TYR A 239 -4.82 8.11 19.02
N GLN A 240 -4.31 9.34 19.08
CA GLN A 240 -4.08 10.06 20.33
C GLN A 240 -5.39 10.28 21.10
N ALA A 241 -6.43 10.77 20.42
CA ALA A 241 -7.75 11.02 21.01
C ALA A 241 -8.36 9.76 21.64
N LEU A 242 -8.21 8.57 21.00
CA LEU A 242 -8.77 7.33 21.51
C LEU A 242 -7.90 6.65 22.57
N ARG A 243 -6.59 6.69 22.40
CA ARG A 243 -5.67 5.85 23.20
C ARG A 243 -5.07 6.57 24.41
N PHE A 244 -4.91 7.88 24.34
CA PHE A 244 -4.26 8.69 25.38
C PHE A 244 -5.19 9.72 26.01
N ASP A 245 -5.94 10.47 25.19
CA ASP A 245 -6.81 11.54 25.69
C ASP A 245 -8.16 11.02 26.19
N PHE A 246 -8.54 9.80 25.78
CA PHE A 246 -9.86 9.19 26.03
C PHE A 246 -11.02 10.11 25.65
N ASP A 247 -10.86 10.86 24.54
CA ASP A 247 -11.82 11.83 23.99
C ASP A 247 -12.47 11.27 22.71
N PRO A 248 -13.58 10.54 22.82
CA PRO A 248 -14.27 9.95 21.68
C PRO A 248 -14.90 11.00 20.76
N ALA A 249 -15.36 12.13 21.30
CA ALA A 249 -15.97 13.17 20.52
C ALA A 249 -14.97 13.80 19.55
N ARG A 250 -13.76 14.07 20.02
CA ARG A 250 -12.64 14.52 19.19
C ARG A 250 -12.24 13.47 18.16
N ALA A 251 -12.19 12.18 18.53
CA ALA A 251 -11.89 11.09 17.61
C ALA A 251 -12.91 11.01 16.46
N VAL A 252 -14.21 11.18 16.75
CA VAL A 252 -15.28 11.24 15.73
C VAL A 252 -15.03 12.42 14.79
N ALA A 253 -14.81 13.64 15.30
CA ALA A 253 -14.59 14.83 14.49
C ALA A 253 -13.38 14.68 13.55
N LEU A 254 -12.23 14.19 14.07
CA LEU A 254 -11.02 13.92 13.29
C LEU A 254 -11.26 12.85 12.22
N THR A 255 -11.99 11.79 12.56
CA THR A 255 -12.30 10.69 11.65
C THR A 255 -13.20 11.15 10.50
N LEU A 256 -14.25 11.93 10.79
CA LEU A 256 -15.12 12.49 9.76
C LEU A 256 -14.36 13.43 8.81
N LEU A 257 -13.45 14.25 9.36
CA LEU A 257 -12.58 15.10 8.53
C LEU A 257 -11.62 14.28 7.67
N GLN A 258 -11.04 13.20 8.21
CA GLN A 258 -10.18 12.32 7.44
C GLN A 258 -10.95 11.69 6.27
N ILE A 259 -12.15 11.19 6.51
CA ILE A 259 -13.03 10.61 5.47
C ILE A 259 -13.37 11.67 4.42
N ALA A 260 -13.80 12.86 4.83
CA ALA A 260 -14.14 13.95 3.92
C ALA A 260 -12.94 14.37 3.06
N LEU A 261 -11.77 14.51 3.68
CA LEU A 261 -10.54 14.87 3.00
C LEU A 261 -10.15 13.80 1.97
N THR A 262 -10.15 12.52 2.36
CA THR A 262 -9.82 11.40 1.48
C THR A 262 -10.81 11.34 0.31
N PHE A 263 -12.11 11.51 0.57
CA PHE A 263 -13.14 11.52 -0.47
C PHE A 263 -12.95 12.67 -1.47
N ILE A 264 -12.67 13.89 -0.99
CA ILE A 264 -12.40 15.05 -1.86
C ILE A 264 -11.19 14.80 -2.75
N VAL A 265 -10.12 14.23 -2.21
CA VAL A 265 -8.90 13.91 -2.97
C VAL A 265 -9.20 12.87 -4.04
N VAL A 266 -9.86 11.76 -3.69
CA VAL A 266 -10.24 10.72 -4.66
C VAL A 266 -11.15 11.29 -5.75
N LEU A 267 -12.15 12.09 -5.40
CA LEU A 267 -13.05 12.73 -6.36
C LEU A 267 -12.28 13.66 -7.32
N THR A 268 -11.34 14.43 -6.80
CA THR A 268 -10.51 15.33 -7.61
C THR A 268 -9.64 14.52 -8.59
N LEU A 269 -9.01 13.45 -8.12
CA LEU A 269 -8.16 12.58 -8.94
C LEU A 269 -8.96 11.88 -10.05
N THR A 270 -10.15 11.38 -9.75
CA THR A 270 -11.02 10.75 -10.75
C THR A 270 -11.47 11.75 -11.81
N ARG A 271 -11.78 12.99 -11.42
CA ARG A 271 -12.13 14.06 -12.37
C ARG A 271 -10.95 14.52 -13.24
N LEU A 272 -9.73 14.44 -12.73
CA LEU A 272 -8.51 14.71 -13.51
C LEU A 272 -8.13 13.54 -14.45
N GLY A 273 -8.95 12.49 -14.53
CA GLY A 273 -8.67 11.32 -15.37
C GLY A 273 -7.49 10.49 -14.89
N ALA A 274 -7.12 10.62 -13.63
CA ALA A 274 -6.05 9.84 -13.03
C ALA A 274 -6.47 8.38 -12.92
N ASN A 275 -5.87 7.50 -13.72
CA ASN A 275 -5.97 6.06 -13.51
C ASN A 275 -5.14 5.67 -12.28
N ILE A 276 -5.78 5.63 -11.12
CA ILE A 276 -5.17 5.25 -9.83
C ILE A 276 -4.76 3.76 -9.84
N VAL A 277 -5.40 2.98 -10.70
CA VAL A 277 -5.12 1.55 -10.91
C VAL A 277 -4.50 1.40 -12.29
N GLY A 278 -3.17 1.47 -12.37
CA GLY A 278 -2.45 1.24 -13.61
C GLY A 278 -2.62 -0.21 -14.07
N ASP A 279 -3.07 -0.41 -15.31
CA ASP A 279 -2.99 -1.68 -16.00
C ASP A 279 -1.52 -2.01 -16.26
N THR A 280 -0.99 -2.99 -15.56
CA THR A 280 0.36 -3.51 -15.76
C THR A 280 0.41 -4.47 -16.94
N ASN A 281 0.16 -3.98 -18.14
CA ASN A 281 0.57 -4.70 -19.34
C ASN A 281 2.06 -4.42 -19.54
N LEU A 282 2.90 -5.43 -19.35
CA LEU A 282 4.35 -5.35 -19.55
C LEU A 282 4.66 -5.01 -21.01
N PRO A 283 5.08 -3.79 -21.33
CA PRO A 283 5.47 -3.46 -22.69
C PRO A 283 6.88 -4.00 -22.96
N VAL A 284 7.08 -4.50 -24.16
CA VAL A 284 8.40 -4.83 -24.70
C VAL A 284 9.25 -3.56 -24.68
N ALA A 285 10.40 -3.60 -24.03
CA ALA A 285 11.29 -2.46 -23.90
C ALA A 285 11.61 -1.84 -25.28
N PRO A 286 11.22 -0.58 -25.53
CA PRO A 286 11.42 0.04 -26.84
C PRO A 286 12.90 0.19 -27.12
N ARG A 287 13.34 -0.19 -28.32
CA ARG A 287 14.70 0.09 -28.81
C ARG A 287 14.81 1.60 -29.04
N ARG A 288 15.67 2.27 -28.29
CA ARG A 288 15.98 3.69 -28.50
C ARG A 288 17.15 3.83 -29.47
N TYR A 289 16.98 4.76 -30.41
CA TYR A 289 17.94 5.03 -31.49
C TYR A 289 18.67 6.38 -31.31
N LEU A 290 18.36 7.15 -30.24
CA LEU A 290 18.95 8.46 -30.00
C LEU A 290 20.30 8.32 -29.29
N SER A 291 21.31 9.04 -29.78
CA SER A 291 22.60 9.18 -29.11
C SER A 291 22.49 10.06 -27.86
N VAL A 292 23.16 9.68 -26.79
CA VAL A 292 23.22 10.46 -25.53
C VAL A 292 24.58 11.16 -25.47
N ASN A 293 24.58 12.47 -25.19
CA ASN A 293 25.83 13.25 -25.02
C ASN A 293 26.52 12.82 -23.71
N ARG A 294 27.85 12.91 -23.67
CA ARG A 294 28.67 12.58 -22.49
C ARG A 294 28.23 13.33 -21.23
N THR A 295 27.96 14.63 -21.31
CA THR A 295 27.49 15.45 -20.19
C THR A 295 26.16 14.92 -19.65
N GLU A 296 25.23 14.58 -20.53
CA GLU A 296 23.93 14.00 -20.13
C GLU A 296 24.09 12.62 -19.49
N THR A 297 25.04 11.82 -19.98
CA THR A 297 25.36 10.52 -19.36
C THR A 297 25.85 10.67 -17.92
N TRP A 298 26.76 11.62 -17.67
CA TRP A 298 27.27 11.87 -16.32
C TRP A 298 26.19 12.42 -15.38
N LEU A 299 25.34 13.35 -15.85
CA LEU A 299 24.21 13.87 -15.07
C LEU A 299 23.20 12.76 -14.73
N ASN A 300 22.87 11.92 -15.69
CA ASN A 300 21.99 10.79 -15.49
C ASN A 300 22.58 9.78 -14.49
N ALA A 301 23.88 9.48 -14.61
CA ALA A 301 24.59 8.61 -13.68
C ALA A 301 24.60 9.19 -12.26
N ALA A 302 24.87 10.48 -12.10
CA ALA A 302 24.86 11.15 -10.81
C ALA A 302 23.46 11.10 -10.16
N LEU A 303 22.39 11.35 -10.93
CA LEU A 303 21.00 11.24 -10.43
C LEU A 303 20.65 9.82 -9.98
N ILE A 304 21.03 8.81 -10.76
CA ILE A 304 20.80 7.41 -10.41
C ILE A 304 21.57 7.02 -9.14
N VAL A 305 22.83 7.43 -9.03
CA VAL A 305 23.67 7.15 -7.85
C VAL A 305 23.11 7.85 -6.62
N LEU A 306 22.71 9.12 -6.73
CA LEU A 306 22.13 9.87 -5.62
C LEU A 306 20.83 9.22 -5.12
N ALA A 307 19.93 8.83 -6.03
CA ALA A 307 18.72 8.13 -5.69
C ALA A 307 19.00 6.75 -5.07
N LEU A 308 20.01 6.04 -5.60
CA LEU A 308 20.45 4.75 -5.05
C LEU A 308 20.97 4.90 -3.62
N LEU A 309 21.84 5.87 -3.35
CA LEU A 309 22.40 6.12 -2.02
C LEU A 309 21.31 6.55 -1.03
N PHE A 310 20.37 7.37 -1.47
CA PHE A 310 19.24 7.81 -0.65
C PHE A 310 18.36 6.63 -0.22
N VAL A 311 18.11 5.67 -1.10
CA VAL A 311 17.28 4.48 -0.80
C VAL A 311 18.08 3.41 -0.07
N ALA A 312 19.33 3.16 -0.47
CA ALA A 312 20.18 2.13 0.14
C ALA A 312 20.65 2.51 1.55
N GLY A 313 20.87 3.82 1.80
CA GLY A 313 21.40 4.31 3.08
C GLY A 313 20.60 3.88 4.30
N PRO A 314 19.32 4.22 4.42
CA PRO A 314 18.48 3.80 5.56
C PRO A 314 18.37 2.28 5.69
N MET A 315 18.33 1.56 4.57
CA MET A 315 18.30 0.08 4.58
C MET A 315 19.59 -0.51 5.14
N ALA A 316 20.75 0.00 4.69
CA ALA A 316 22.04 -0.40 5.22
C ALA A 316 22.18 -0.05 6.71
N ALA A 317 21.70 1.14 7.11
CA ALA A 317 21.69 1.55 8.51
C ALA A 317 20.84 0.63 9.38
N THR A 318 19.68 0.18 8.90
CA THR A 318 18.84 -0.81 9.61
C THR A 318 19.59 -2.13 9.81
N VAL A 319 20.28 -2.60 8.75
CA VAL A 319 21.05 -3.86 8.82
C VAL A 319 22.21 -3.71 9.80
N ILE A 320 23.01 -2.65 9.70
CA ILE A 320 24.17 -2.42 10.57
C ILE A 320 23.74 -2.27 12.03
N ALA A 321 22.71 -1.46 12.32
CA ALA A 321 22.20 -1.26 13.67
C ALA A 321 21.59 -2.56 14.22
N GLY A 322 20.87 -3.33 13.40
CA GLY A 322 20.26 -4.59 13.81
C GLY A 322 21.27 -5.70 14.08
N LEU A 323 22.37 -5.77 13.31
CA LEU A 323 23.46 -6.70 13.55
C LEU A 323 24.28 -6.34 14.82
N GLY A 324 24.25 -5.07 15.25
CA GLY A 324 24.83 -4.64 16.51
C GLY A 324 24.01 -4.98 17.74
N ALA A 325 22.78 -5.48 17.57
CA ALA A 325 21.93 -5.92 18.67
C ALA A 325 22.27 -7.36 19.11
N ASP A 326 21.98 -7.68 20.37
CA ASP A 326 22.08 -9.06 20.87
C ASP A 326 20.88 -9.89 20.39
N LEU A 327 20.98 -10.39 19.15
CA LEU A 327 19.93 -11.19 18.51
C LEU A 327 19.66 -12.52 19.23
N GLY A 328 20.70 -13.10 19.87
CA GLY A 328 20.55 -14.33 20.65
C GLY A 328 19.62 -14.11 21.84
N ARG A 329 19.92 -13.12 22.67
CA ARG A 329 19.07 -12.73 23.80
C ARG A 329 17.65 -12.37 23.38
N LEU A 330 17.50 -11.62 22.28
CA LEU A 330 16.18 -11.24 21.76
C LEU A 330 15.35 -12.48 21.34
N ALA A 331 15.99 -13.49 20.72
CA ALA A 331 15.29 -14.71 20.33
C ALA A 331 14.84 -15.57 21.53
N GLU A 332 15.55 -15.48 22.66
CA GLU A 332 15.20 -16.17 23.91
C GLU A 332 14.14 -15.44 24.72
N GLU A 333 13.95 -14.14 24.50
CA GLU A 333 12.98 -13.33 25.26
C GLU A 333 11.55 -13.78 24.98
N ALA A 334 10.80 -14.12 26.06
CA ALA A 334 9.43 -14.62 25.93
C ALA A 334 8.49 -13.66 25.19
N ALA A 335 8.63 -12.35 25.46
CA ALA A 335 7.83 -11.31 24.79
C ALA A 335 8.08 -11.28 23.29
N VAL A 336 9.32 -11.45 22.82
CA VAL A 336 9.67 -11.49 21.40
C VAL A 336 9.11 -12.74 20.71
N ARG A 337 9.23 -13.91 21.36
CA ARG A 337 8.67 -15.15 20.83
C ARG A 337 7.14 -15.09 20.72
N GLN A 338 6.47 -14.57 21.75
CA GLN A 338 5.03 -14.41 21.76
C GLN A 338 4.58 -13.42 20.67
N ALA A 339 5.22 -12.25 20.58
CA ALA A 339 4.91 -11.25 19.54
C ALA A 339 5.17 -11.78 18.13
N THR A 340 6.21 -12.59 17.94
CA THR A 340 6.50 -13.26 16.65
C THR A 340 5.41 -14.23 16.27
N LEU A 341 4.99 -15.10 17.20
CA LEU A 341 3.93 -16.07 16.97
C LEU A 341 2.59 -15.37 16.69
N THR A 342 2.22 -14.39 17.52
CA THR A 342 1.01 -13.59 17.31
C THR A 342 1.02 -12.91 15.94
N SER A 343 2.12 -12.24 15.57
CA SER A 343 2.25 -11.62 14.25
C SER A 343 2.11 -12.64 13.11
N ALA A 344 2.76 -13.79 13.23
CA ALA A 344 2.70 -14.83 12.19
C ALA A 344 1.29 -15.39 12.02
N VAL A 345 0.59 -15.68 13.13
CA VAL A 345 -0.78 -16.20 13.12
C VAL A 345 -1.76 -15.15 12.54
N LEU A 346 -1.72 -13.91 13.03
CA LEU A 346 -2.59 -12.84 12.55
C LEU A 346 -2.34 -12.55 11.06
N ALA A 347 -1.08 -12.49 10.63
CA ALA A 347 -0.73 -12.25 9.25
C ALA A 347 -1.14 -13.41 8.33
N PHE A 348 -0.98 -14.65 8.78
CA PHE A 348 -1.44 -15.83 8.04
C PHE A 348 -2.96 -15.81 7.84
N LEU A 349 -3.72 -15.58 8.91
CA LEU A 349 -5.19 -15.51 8.86
C LEU A 349 -5.67 -14.33 7.99
N SER A 350 -5.03 -13.17 8.11
CA SER A 350 -5.32 -12.00 7.28
C SER A 350 -5.06 -12.27 5.81
N ALA A 351 -3.92 -12.89 5.47
CA ALA A 351 -3.58 -13.26 4.11
C ALA A 351 -4.54 -14.29 3.52
N LEU A 352 -4.89 -15.31 4.30
CA LEU A 352 -5.87 -16.33 3.90
C LEU A 352 -7.22 -15.70 3.59
N LEU A 353 -7.75 -14.88 4.52
CA LEU A 353 -9.02 -14.20 4.36
C LEU A 353 -8.99 -13.24 3.15
N SER A 354 -7.90 -12.47 2.97
CA SER A 354 -7.72 -11.56 1.84
C SER A 354 -7.77 -12.29 0.49
N VAL A 355 -7.06 -13.42 0.39
CA VAL A 355 -7.02 -14.23 -0.84
C VAL A 355 -8.39 -14.87 -1.11
N MET A 356 -9.08 -15.37 -0.07
CA MET A 356 -10.42 -15.94 -0.20
C MET A 356 -11.43 -14.90 -0.68
N LEU A 357 -11.46 -13.70 -0.09
CA LEU A 357 -12.33 -12.60 -0.51
C LEU A 357 -12.02 -12.17 -1.94
N SER A 358 -10.75 -12.02 -2.28
CA SER A 358 -10.31 -11.63 -3.64
C SER A 358 -10.70 -12.67 -4.70
N LEU A 359 -10.55 -13.94 -4.39
CA LEU A 359 -10.96 -15.03 -5.28
C LEU A 359 -12.48 -15.05 -5.44
N ALA A 360 -13.24 -14.96 -4.34
CA ALA A 360 -14.70 -14.93 -4.35
C ALA A 360 -15.25 -13.79 -5.22
N LEU A 361 -14.74 -12.56 -5.05
CA LEU A 361 -15.12 -11.41 -5.87
C LEU A 361 -14.75 -11.58 -7.34
N THR A 362 -13.57 -12.12 -7.63
CA THR A 362 -13.11 -12.37 -9.01
C THR A 362 -13.99 -13.39 -9.71
N MET A 363 -14.32 -14.50 -9.04
CA MET A 363 -15.18 -15.55 -9.56
C MET A 363 -16.62 -15.05 -9.79
N ALA A 364 -17.16 -14.30 -8.84
CA ALA A 364 -18.51 -13.72 -8.94
C ALA A 364 -18.62 -12.73 -10.10
N ARG A 365 -17.66 -11.81 -10.23
CA ARG A 365 -17.60 -10.86 -11.32
C ARG A 365 -17.62 -11.55 -12.69
N ARG A 366 -16.80 -12.61 -12.86
CA ARG A 366 -16.74 -13.35 -14.11
C ARG A 366 -18.03 -14.13 -14.39
N ALA A 367 -18.60 -14.77 -13.35
CA ALA A 367 -19.87 -15.49 -13.47
C ALA A 367 -21.02 -14.57 -13.88
N LEU A 368 -21.10 -13.37 -13.28
CA LEU A 368 -22.08 -12.34 -13.64
C LEU A 368 -21.89 -11.85 -15.08
N ALA A 369 -20.66 -11.60 -15.48
CA ALA A 369 -20.33 -11.16 -16.85
C ALA A 369 -20.72 -12.22 -17.91
N LEU A 370 -20.50 -13.52 -17.64
CA LEU A 370 -20.85 -14.63 -18.52
C LEU A 370 -22.36 -14.82 -18.61
N ASN A 371 -23.08 -14.63 -17.50
CA ASN A 371 -24.54 -14.78 -17.44
C ASN A 371 -25.29 -13.60 -18.07
N ARG A 372 -24.59 -12.53 -18.44
CA ARG A 372 -25.18 -11.37 -19.10
C ARG A 372 -25.29 -11.63 -20.60
N ARG A 373 -26.53 -11.82 -21.11
CA ARG A 373 -26.80 -12.03 -22.54
C ARG A 373 -26.68 -10.75 -23.37
N SER A 374 -27.19 -9.63 -22.83
CA SER A 374 -27.08 -8.29 -23.41
C SER A 374 -27.59 -7.25 -22.41
N GLY A 375 -27.14 -6.00 -22.51
CA GLY A 375 -27.59 -4.89 -21.67
C GLY A 375 -26.52 -4.29 -20.75
N PRO A 376 -26.86 -3.23 -20.00
CA PRO A 376 -25.95 -2.57 -19.07
C PRO A 376 -25.54 -3.50 -17.92
N ARG A 377 -24.39 -3.21 -17.33
CA ARG A 377 -23.92 -3.92 -16.14
C ARG A 377 -24.90 -3.75 -14.98
N THR A 378 -25.13 -4.82 -14.23
CA THR A 378 -25.95 -4.77 -13.02
C THR A 378 -25.22 -4.08 -11.87
N LEU A 379 -25.96 -3.59 -10.90
CA LEU A 379 -25.38 -2.97 -9.68
C LEU A 379 -24.45 -3.94 -8.96
N LEU A 380 -24.76 -5.23 -8.96
CA LEU A 380 -23.94 -6.29 -8.36
C LEU A 380 -22.63 -6.48 -9.14
N GLU A 381 -22.66 -6.42 -10.49
CA GLU A 381 -21.44 -6.45 -11.31
C GLU A 381 -20.52 -5.24 -11.00
N HIS A 382 -21.10 -4.05 -10.89
CA HIS A 382 -20.34 -2.87 -10.49
C HIS A 382 -19.77 -3.03 -9.08
N ALA A 383 -20.56 -3.50 -8.12
CA ALA A 383 -20.12 -3.70 -6.75
C ALA A 383 -18.97 -4.72 -6.65
N THR A 384 -19.02 -5.84 -7.39
CA THR A 384 -17.94 -6.85 -7.40
C THR A 384 -16.69 -6.36 -8.13
N ASP A 385 -16.83 -5.44 -9.08
CA ASP A 385 -15.70 -4.87 -9.83
C ASP A 385 -14.99 -3.76 -9.04
N THR A 386 -15.76 -2.88 -8.39
CA THR A 386 -15.27 -1.69 -7.70
C THR A 386 -15.19 -1.85 -6.18
N GLY A 387 -15.85 -2.86 -5.59
CA GLY A 387 -15.96 -3.02 -4.14
C GLY A 387 -14.62 -3.07 -3.41
N ALA A 388 -13.60 -3.66 -4.03
CA ALA A 388 -12.24 -3.63 -3.51
C ALA A 388 -11.56 -2.26 -3.62
N GLY A 389 -11.96 -1.43 -4.57
CA GLY A 389 -11.43 -0.07 -4.73
C GLY A 389 -11.90 0.88 -3.63
N PHE A 390 -13.11 0.67 -3.10
CA PHE A 390 -13.62 1.48 -1.98
C PHE A 390 -12.80 1.30 -0.70
N VAL A 391 -12.19 0.15 -0.52
CA VAL A 391 -11.30 -0.14 0.63
C VAL A 391 -10.09 0.79 0.65
N LEU A 392 -9.56 1.17 -0.50
CA LEU A 392 -8.43 2.11 -0.59
C LEU A 392 -8.80 3.54 -0.19
N VAL A 393 -10.09 3.86 -0.16
CA VAL A 393 -10.59 5.21 0.18
C VAL A 393 -10.69 5.40 1.69
N VAL A 394 -10.91 4.31 2.45
CA VAL A 394 -11.07 4.39 3.92
C VAL A 394 -9.79 3.91 4.59
N PRO A 395 -9.04 4.80 5.28
CA PRO A 395 -7.82 4.42 5.98
C PRO A 395 -8.05 3.34 7.05
N PRO A 396 -7.06 2.45 7.31
CA PRO A 396 -7.17 1.40 8.33
C PRO A 396 -7.52 1.94 9.71
N ILE A 397 -6.91 3.05 10.10
CA ILE A 397 -7.14 3.67 11.40
C ILE A 397 -8.58 4.18 11.57
N VAL A 398 -9.22 4.62 10.48
CA VAL A 398 -10.62 5.06 10.46
C VAL A 398 -11.57 3.88 10.72
N ILE A 399 -11.32 2.74 10.05
CA ILE A 399 -12.09 1.52 10.30
C ILE A 399 -11.88 1.05 11.73
N GLY A 400 -10.62 1.03 12.19
CA GLY A 400 -10.27 0.68 13.55
C GLY A 400 -10.95 1.59 14.58
N ALA A 401 -10.90 2.91 14.40
CA ALA A 401 -11.52 3.87 15.31
C ALA A 401 -13.04 3.69 15.42
N GLY A 402 -13.74 3.54 14.29
CA GLY A 402 -15.18 3.32 14.28
C GLY A 402 -15.59 2.04 15.02
N TRP A 403 -14.88 0.94 14.78
CA TRP A 403 -15.13 -0.30 15.52
C TRP A 403 -14.71 -0.21 16.98
N PHE A 404 -13.64 0.48 17.31
CA PHE A 404 -13.22 0.72 18.69
C PHE A 404 -14.33 1.43 19.47
N LEU A 405 -14.90 2.50 18.89
CA LEU A 405 -16.01 3.24 19.47
C LEU A 405 -17.29 2.39 19.61
N LEU A 406 -17.61 1.56 18.62
CA LEU A 406 -18.77 0.69 18.66
C LEU A 406 -18.63 -0.40 19.74
N LEU A 407 -17.47 -1.06 19.78
CA LEU A 407 -17.23 -2.21 20.65
C LEU A 407 -17.06 -1.82 22.12
N ARG A 408 -16.61 -0.60 22.44
CA ARG A 408 -16.47 -0.13 23.82
C ARG A 408 -17.80 -0.15 24.59
N HIS A 409 -18.93 -0.08 23.89
CA HIS A 409 -20.27 -0.20 24.48
C HIS A 409 -20.70 -1.65 24.70
N ALA A 410 -20.05 -2.61 24.01
CA ALA A 410 -20.40 -4.02 24.08
C ALA A 410 -19.57 -4.84 25.09
N GLY A 411 -18.49 -4.26 25.63
CA GLY A 411 -17.62 -4.94 26.60
C GLY A 411 -16.12 -4.69 26.39
N ASP A 412 -15.29 -5.72 26.62
CA ASP A 412 -13.84 -5.61 26.47
C ASP A 412 -13.43 -5.56 24.99
N VAL A 413 -13.06 -4.37 24.53
CA VAL A 413 -12.59 -4.11 23.16
C VAL A 413 -11.34 -4.92 22.83
N PHE A 414 -10.47 -5.15 23.81
CA PHE A 414 -9.20 -5.83 23.60
C PHE A 414 -9.35 -7.34 23.40
N ALA A 415 -10.42 -7.95 23.92
CA ALA A 415 -10.72 -9.36 23.68
C ALA A 415 -10.99 -9.66 22.20
N ILE A 416 -11.52 -8.68 21.44
CA ILE A 416 -11.86 -8.82 20.01
C ILE A 416 -10.68 -8.34 19.11
N ALA A 417 -9.60 -7.82 19.69
CA ALA A 417 -8.45 -7.31 18.96
C ALA A 417 -7.94 -8.24 17.84
N PRO A 418 -7.74 -9.57 18.05
CA PRO A 418 -7.25 -10.45 16.98
C PRO A 418 -8.17 -10.47 15.76
N VAL A 419 -9.50 -10.50 15.98
CA VAL A 419 -10.49 -10.52 14.90
C VAL A 419 -10.46 -9.22 14.13
N MET A 420 -10.38 -8.09 14.82
CA MET A 420 -10.31 -6.77 14.19
C MET A 420 -9.04 -6.60 13.35
N VAL A 421 -7.89 -6.98 13.88
CA VAL A 421 -6.62 -6.92 13.14
C VAL A 421 -6.67 -7.81 11.91
N VAL A 422 -7.14 -9.04 12.04
CA VAL A 422 -7.26 -9.99 10.91
C VAL A 422 -8.19 -9.45 9.83
N THR A 423 -9.37 -8.97 10.19
CA THR A 423 -10.37 -8.53 9.21
C THR A 423 -9.96 -7.25 8.50
N VAL A 424 -9.47 -6.26 9.24
CA VAL A 424 -9.03 -5.00 8.62
C VAL A 424 -7.81 -5.22 7.74
N ASN A 425 -6.78 -5.94 8.20
CA ASN A 425 -5.59 -6.22 7.41
C ASN A 425 -5.92 -7.07 6.17
N ALA A 426 -6.86 -8.02 6.27
CA ALA A 426 -7.32 -8.81 5.12
C ALA A 426 -7.93 -7.92 4.03
N VAL A 427 -8.81 -7.00 4.43
CA VAL A 427 -9.48 -6.09 3.50
C VAL A 427 -8.49 -5.07 2.92
N MET A 428 -7.53 -4.57 3.71
CA MET A 428 -6.49 -3.66 3.22
C MET A 428 -5.52 -4.32 2.24
N ALA A 429 -5.22 -5.62 2.39
CA ALA A 429 -4.36 -6.36 1.47
C ALA A 429 -5.10 -6.80 0.18
N MET A 430 -6.44 -6.80 0.18
CA MET A 430 -7.26 -7.32 -0.91
C MET A 430 -7.02 -6.65 -2.28
N PRO A 431 -6.80 -5.33 -2.42
CA PRO A 431 -6.49 -4.72 -3.70
C PRO A 431 -5.23 -5.29 -4.36
N PHE A 432 -4.23 -5.63 -3.57
CA PHE A 432 -2.98 -6.26 -4.04
C PHE A 432 -3.20 -7.72 -4.44
N ALA A 433 -3.99 -8.46 -3.66
CA ALA A 433 -4.37 -9.84 -3.98
C ALA A 433 -5.18 -9.89 -5.29
N LEU A 434 -6.11 -8.98 -5.50
CA LEU A 434 -6.90 -8.88 -6.73
C LEU A 434 -6.04 -8.60 -7.97
N ARG A 435 -5.01 -7.76 -7.85
CA ARG A 435 -4.07 -7.50 -8.96
C ARG A 435 -3.34 -8.76 -9.42
N ALA A 436 -3.05 -9.69 -8.51
CA ALA A 436 -2.40 -10.96 -8.85
C ALA A 436 -3.40 -11.99 -9.38
N VAL A 437 -4.57 -12.10 -8.77
CA VAL A 437 -5.53 -13.19 -9.01
C VAL A 437 -6.42 -12.91 -10.24
N ARG A 438 -6.92 -11.67 -10.39
CA ARG A 438 -7.91 -11.31 -11.43
C ARG A 438 -7.42 -11.57 -12.85
N PRO A 439 -6.23 -11.10 -13.29
CA PRO A 439 -5.76 -11.33 -14.66
C PRO A 439 -5.57 -12.83 -14.97
N ALA A 440 -5.04 -13.57 -13.99
CA ALA A 440 -4.80 -15.00 -14.15
C ALA A 440 -6.11 -15.80 -14.27
N TYR A 441 -7.12 -15.43 -13.46
CA TYR A 441 -8.44 -16.07 -13.53
C TYR A 441 -9.14 -15.75 -14.86
N ASP A 442 -9.11 -14.50 -15.31
CA ASP A 442 -9.72 -14.07 -16.56
C ASP A 442 -9.09 -14.78 -17.77
N ALA A 443 -7.75 -14.83 -17.84
CA ALA A 443 -7.03 -15.51 -18.91
C ALA A 443 -7.32 -17.03 -18.91
N GLY A 444 -7.32 -17.66 -17.74
CA GLY A 444 -7.67 -19.09 -17.58
C GLY A 444 -9.11 -19.38 -17.99
N SER A 445 -10.04 -18.51 -17.59
CA SER A 445 -11.45 -18.64 -17.93
C SER A 445 -11.67 -18.45 -19.44
N GLU A 446 -11.10 -17.44 -20.08
CA GLU A 446 -11.23 -17.22 -21.52
C GLU A 446 -10.71 -18.41 -22.36
N ARG A 447 -9.62 -19.01 -21.93
CA ARG A 447 -9.00 -20.16 -22.62
C ARG A 447 -9.82 -21.44 -22.51
N HIS A 448 -10.42 -21.72 -21.35
CA HIS A 448 -11.01 -23.04 -21.05
C HIS A 448 -12.53 -23.04 -20.95
N GLU A 449 -13.23 -21.88 -20.96
CA GLU A 449 -14.68 -21.78 -20.76
C GLU A 449 -15.48 -22.64 -21.75
N ARG A 450 -15.15 -22.52 -23.05
CA ARG A 450 -15.83 -23.28 -24.10
C ARG A 450 -15.62 -24.78 -23.97
N LEU A 451 -14.39 -25.19 -23.64
CA LEU A 451 -14.04 -26.59 -23.44
C LEU A 451 -14.76 -27.18 -22.23
N CYS A 452 -14.77 -26.46 -21.10
CA CYS A 452 -15.50 -26.88 -19.91
C CYS A 452 -17.00 -27.04 -20.18
N ALA A 453 -17.60 -26.11 -20.94
CA ALA A 453 -19.01 -26.17 -21.31
C ALA A 453 -19.31 -27.39 -22.21
N GLN A 454 -18.44 -27.72 -23.18
CA GLN A 454 -18.60 -28.87 -24.07
C GLN A 454 -18.44 -30.20 -23.33
N LEU A 455 -17.54 -30.28 -22.36
CA LEU A 455 -17.26 -31.49 -21.58
C LEU A 455 -18.16 -31.62 -20.33
N GLY A 456 -19.06 -30.67 -20.07
CA GLY A 456 -19.89 -30.66 -18.88
C GLY A 456 -19.12 -30.50 -17.56
N ILE A 457 -17.87 -29.98 -17.62
CA ILE A 457 -17.04 -29.79 -16.44
C ILE A 457 -17.51 -28.52 -15.68
N ALA A 458 -18.15 -28.71 -14.53
CA ALA A 458 -18.67 -27.63 -13.72
C ALA A 458 -18.35 -27.84 -12.22
N GLY A 459 -18.62 -26.82 -11.39
CA GLY A 459 -18.52 -26.89 -9.92
C GLY A 459 -17.11 -27.28 -9.43
N TRP A 460 -17.04 -28.23 -8.51
CA TRP A 460 -15.79 -28.66 -7.89
C TRP A 460 -14.78 -29.30 -8.88
N ALA A 461 -15.29 -30.05 -9.86
CA ALA A 461 -14.45 -30.64 -10.90
C ALA A 461 -13.71 -29.56 -11.70
N ARG A 462 -14.40 -28.48 -12.09
CA ARG A 462 -13.81 -27.34 -12.74
C ARG A 462 -12.75 -26.65 -11.87
N LEU A 463 -13.07 -26.40 -10.61
CA LEU A 463 -12.12 -25.78 -9.67
C LEU A 463 -10.84 -26.59 -9.57
N ARG A 464 -10.95 -27.93 -9.41
CA ARG A 464 -9.79 -28.82 -9.20
C ARG A 464 -8.96 -29.04 -10.46
N LEU A 465 -9.61 -29.23 -11.62
CA LEU A 465 -8.93 -29.66 -12.86
C LEU A 465 -8.46 -28.50 -13.72
N VAL A 466 -9.15 -27.36 -13.67
CA VAL A 466 -8.91 -26.22 -14.56
C VAL A 466 -8.45 -24.98 -13.80
N ASP A 467 -9.23 -24.55 -12.81
CA ASP A 467 -8.97 -23.27 -12.15
C ASP A 467 -7.77 -23.37 -11.19
N TRP A 468 -7.68 -24.41 -10.36
CA TRP A 468 -6.61 -24.59 -9.39
C TRP A 468 -5.19 -24.67 -10.00
N PRO A 469 -4.93 -25.48 -11.06
CA PRO A 469 -3.61 -25.52 -11.69
C PRO A 469 -3.16 -24.17 -12.24
N SER A 470 -4.09 -23.37 -12.78
CA SER A 470 -3.81 -22.04 -13.31
C SER A 470 -3.64 -20.98 -12.23
N LEU A 471 -4.35 -21.12 -11.08
CA LEU A 471 -4.40 -20.12 -10.02
C LEU A 471 -3.41 -20.35 -8.87
N ARG A 472 -2.88 -21.55 -8.69
CA ARG A 472 -2.02 -21.88 -7.53
C ARG A 472 -0.85 -20.91 -7.33
N ARG A 473 -0.18 -20.50 -8.42
CA ARG A 473 0.94 -19.55 -8.37
C ARG A 473 0.45 -18.12 -8.08
N PRO A 474 -0.53 -17.56 -8.81
CA PRO A 474 -1.14 -16.25 -8.50
C PRO A 474 -1.66 -16.15 -7.07
N LEU A 475 -2.33 -17.20 -6.57
CA LEU A 475 -2.82 -17.27 -5.20
C LEU A 475 -1.68 -17.28 -4.18
N ALA A 476 -0.61 -18.04 -4.43
CA ALA A 476 0.58 -18.04 -3.58
C ALA A 476 1.28 -16.67 -3.56
N THR A 477 1.37 -16.02 -4.72
CA THR A 477 1.90 -14.64 -4.83
C THR A 477 1.04 -13.66 -4.04
N ALA A 478 -0.28 -13.70 -4.22
CA ALA A 478 -1.24 -12.86 -3.49
C ALA A 478 -1.15 -13.10 -1.97
N PHE A 479 -1.05 -14.36 -1.55
CA PHE A 479 -0.92 -14.74 -0.16
C PHE A 479 0.37 -14.20 0.47
N ALA A 480 1.52 -14.37 -0.19
CA ALA A 480 2.79 -13.89 0.34
C ALA A 480 2.83 -12.36 0.44
N PHE A 481 2.26 -11.65 -0.53
CA PHE A 481 2.12 -10.18 -0.45
C PHE A 481 1.19 -9.76 0.69
N ALA A 482 0.02 -10.37 0.81
CA ALA A 482 -0.94 -10.04 1.86
C ALA A 482 -0.36 -10.34 3.25
N MET A 483 0.38 -11.43 3.39
CA MET A 483 1.09 -11.79 4.63
C MET A 483 2.17 -10.77 4.98
N ALA A 484 2.98 -10.34 4.01
CA ALA A 484 4.01 -9.33 4.24
C ALA A 484 3.42 -7.97 4.66
N LEU A 485 2.32 -7.54 4.02
CA LEU A 485 1.61 -6.31 4.39
C LEU A 485 1.04 -6.38 5.81
N SER A 486 0.39 -7.50 6.16
CA SER A 486 -0.20 -7.67 7.49
C SER A 486 0.87 -7.79 8.60
N LEU A 487 2.02 -8.45 8.33
CA LEU A 487 3.14 -8.50 9.27
C LEU A 487 3.71 -7.11 9.58
N GLY A 488 3.69 -6.21 8.61
CA GLY A 488 4.23 -4.85 8.74
C GLY A 488 3.24 -3.82 9.25
N ASP A 489 1.96 -4.17 9.41
CA ASP A 489 0.94 -3.22 9.83
C ASP A 489 1.05 -2.86 11.31
N LEU A 490 0.96 -1.56 11.56
CA LEU A 490 0.90 -0.98 12.90
C LEU A 490 -0.44 -0.25 13.14
N GLY A 491 -1.17 0.11 12.09
CA GLY A 491 -2.31 1.01 12.18
C GLY A 491 -3.40 0.50 13.12
N VAL A 492 -3.94 -0.68 12.83
CA VAL A 492 -5.04 -1.25 13.61
C VAL A 492 -4.55 -1.76 14.96
N ILE A 493 -3.40 -2.45 14.99
CA ILE A 493 -2.87 -2.99 16.25
C ILE A 493 -2.49 -1.89 17.25
N ALA A 494 -2.15 -0.69 16.80
CA ALA A 494 -1.89 0.43 17.70
C ALA A 494 -3.13 0.79 18.53
N LEU A 495 -4.34 0.70 17.94
CA LEU A 495 -5.60 0.94 18.67
C LEU A 495 -6.00 -0.23 19.56
N PHE A 496 -5.91 -1.46 19.04
CA PHE A 496 -6.43 -2.67 19.72
C PHE A 496 -5.37 -3.45 20.49
N GLY A 497 -4.09 -3.10 20.36
CA GLY A 497 -2.99 -3.78 21.04
C GLY A 497 -3.07 -3.62 22.55
N SER A 498 -2.74 -4.72 23.24
CA SER A 498 -2.69 -4.83 24.70
C SER A 498 -1.54 -5.74 25.11
N ASP A 499 -1.31 -5.89 26.39
CA ASP A 499 -0.26 -6.81 26.90
C ASP A 499 -0.52 -8.27 26.50
N SER A 500 -1.79 -8.64 26.28
CA SER A 500 -2.18 -9.98 25.83
C SER A 500 -2.09 -10.18 24.32
N VAL A 501 -2.19 -9.11 23.52
CA VAL A 501 -2.15 -9.16 22.05
C VAL A 501 -1.10 -8.17 21.54
N GLN A 502 0.14 -8.63 21.53
CA GLN A 502 1.28 -7.88 20.98
C GLN A 502 1.74 -8.46 19.66
N THR A 503 1.93 -7.60 18.66
CA THR A 503 2.62 -7.96 17.41
C THR A 503 4.05 -7.44 17.41
N LEU A 504 4.88 -7.95 16.49
CA LEU A 504 6.27 -7.47 16.34
C LEU A 504 6.36 -5.96 16.08
N PRO A 505 5.55 -5.36 15.16
CA PRO A 505 5.55 -3.90 14.99
C PRO A 505 5.15 -3.14 16.25
N TYR A 506 4.18 -3.66 17.01
CA TYR A 506 3.73 -3.04 18.25
C TYR A 506 4.80 -3.12 19.36
N LEU A 507 5.43 -4.30 19.54
CA LEU A 507 6.54 -4.50 20.46
C LEU A 507 7.74 -3.61 20.09
N LEU A 508 8.04 -3.48 18.80
CA LEU A 508 9.09 -2.62 18.28
C LEU A 508 8.81 -1.15 18.63
N LEU A 509 7.57 -0.67 18.43
CA LEU A 509 7.17 0.69 18.83
C LEU A 509 7.33 0.90 20.35
N ALA A 510 6.94 -0.08 21.17
CA ALA A 510 7.10 -0.01 22.62
C ALA A 510 8.57 0.07 23.05
N ARG A 511 9.48 -0.69 22.39
CA ARG A 511 10.92 -0.64 22.63
C ARG A 511 11.52 0.72 22.23
N MET A 512 11.06 1.31 21.14
CA MET A 512 11.46 2.67 20.76
C MET A 512 11.04 3.69 21.81
N GLY A 513 9.80 3.63 22.29
CA GLY A 513 9.27 4.53 23.31
C GLY A 513 9.97 4.39 24.67
N SER A 514 10.52 3.21 24.99
CA SER A 514 11.28 2.95 26.22
C SER A 514 12.79 3.14 26.08
N TYR A 515 13.26 3.80 25.04
CA TYR A 515 14.69 4.06 24.75
C TYR A 515 15.55 2.80 24.59
N ARG A 516 14.96 1.62 24.39
CA ARG A 516 15.67 0.36 24.10
C ARG A 516 15.99 0.27 22.59
N THR A 517 16.76 1.22 22.12
CA THR A 517 17.01 1.42 20.67
C THR A 517 17.76 0.25 20.02
N ALA A 518 18.69 -0.39 20.74
CA ALA A 518 19.40 -1.56 20.24
C ALA A 518 18.44 -2.75 20.03
N ASP A 519 17.56 -3.02 21.00
CA ASP A 519 16.55 -4.07 20.88
C ASP A 519 15.58 -3.79 19.72
N ALA A 520 15.14 -2.52 19.61
CA ALA A 520 14.28 -2.09 18.51
C ALA A 520 14.95 -2.31 17.14
N ALA A 521 16.26 -2.02 17.02
CA ALA A 521 17.02 -2.24 15.79
C ALA A 521 17.13 -3.73 15.44
N GLY A 522 17.37 -4.60 16.43
CA GLY A 522 17.39 -6.06 16.25
C GLY A 522 16.03 -6.60 15.79
N LEU A 523 14.93 -6.16 16.41
CA LEU A 523 13.57 -6.53 16.01
C LEU A 523 13.22 -6.01 14.61
N ALA A 524 13.66 -4.80 14.28
CA ALA A 524 13.46 -4.23 12.95
C ALA A 524 14.18 -5.05 11.86
N LEU A 525 15.41 -5.49 12.13
CA LEU A 525 16.15 -6.36 11.21
C LEU A 525 15.42 -7.68 11.00
N LEU A 526 14.98 -8.35 12.06
CA LEU A 526 14.25 -9.62 11.98
C LEU A 526 12.94 -9.46 11.18
N LEU A 527 12.13 -8.45 11.53
CA LEU A 527 10.87 -8.18 10.85
C LEU A 527 11.10 -7.82 9.37
N GLY A 528 12.08 -6.96 9.09
CA GLY A 528 12.43 -6.55 7.73
C GLY A 528 12.89 -7.73 6.86
N LEU A 529 13.71 -8.63 7.41
CA LEU A 529 14.16 -9.83 6.71
C LEU A 529 13.00 -10.79 6.39
N VAL A 530 12.09 -11.02 7.34
CA VAL A 530 10.92 -11.89 7.11
C VAL A 530 10.02 -11.29 6.03
N CYS A 531 9.69 -10.01 6.10
CA CYS A 531 8.87 -9.34 5.08
C CYS A 531 9.55 -9.36 3.71
N LEU A 532 10.85 -9.07 3.65
CA LEU A 532 11.62 -9.12 2.40
C LEU A 532 11.63 -10.54 1.82
N ALA A 533 11.85 -11.57 2.63
CA ALA A 533 11.82 -12.96 2.18
C ALA A 533 10.47 -13.36 1.59
N LEU A 534 9.35 -12.94 2.23
CA LEU A 534 8.00 -13.18 1.72
C LEU A 534 7.76 -12.49 0.37
N VAL A 535 8.19 -11.23 0.23
CA VAL A 535 8.01 -10.49 -1.04
C VAL A 535 8.89 -11.04 -2.15
N LEU A 536 10.15 -11.45 -1.84
CA LEU A 536 11.01 -12.12 -2.83
C LEU A 536 10.45 -13.48 -3.25
N ALA A 537 9.86 -14.23 -2.32
CA ALA A 537 9.16 -15.47 -2.65
C ALA A 537 7.97 -15.21 -3.58
N ALA A 538 7.16 -14.18 -3.28
CA ALA A 538 6.04 -13.75 -4.12
C ALA A 538 6.50 -13.34 -5.54
N ASP A 539 7.58 -12.56 -5.65
CA ASP A 539 8.13 -12.12 -6.94
C ASP A 539 8.67 -13.31 -7.78
N ARG A 540 9.34 -14.28 -7.14
CA ARG A 540 9.80 -15.49 -7.83
C ARG A 540 8.65 -16.35 -8.34
N LEU A 541 7.61 -16.52 -7.55
CA LEU A 541 6.38 -17.22 -7.95
C LEU A 541 5.69 -16.50 -9.11
N GLY A 542 5.63 -15.16 -9.07
CA GLY A 542 5.07 -14.35 -10.14
C GLY A 542 5.84 -14.43 -11.46
N LYS A 543 7.18 -14.35 -11.43
CA LYS A 543 8.04 -14.43 -12.64
C LYS A 543 8.00 -15.79 -13.32
N GLY A 544 7.75 -16.85 -12.58
CA GLY A 544 7.53 -18.18 -13.16
C GLY A 544 6.30 -18.23 -14.08
N MET A 545 5.30 -17.37 -13.87
CA MET A 545 4.10 -17.26 -14.74
C MET A 545 4.40 -16.68 -16.13
N ALA A 546 5.30 -15.68 -16.19
CA ALA A 546 5.62 -14.99 -17.44
C ALA A 546 6.46 -15.85 -18.42
N ARG A 547 7.01 -16.96 -17.95
CA ARG A 547 7.78 -17.89 -18.79
C ARG A 547 6.96 -19.06 -19.32
N ASP A 548 5.81 -19.34 -18.70
CA ASP A 548 4.95 -20.50 -19.04
C ASP A 548 3.73 -20.08 -19.92
N VAL A 549 3.62 -18.80 -20.31
CA VAL A 549 2.63 -18.21 -21.24
C VAL A 549 3.31 -17.77 -22.54
#